data_8545d47a905e6f83c3964328e5a548ed
#
_entry.id   8545d47a905e6f83c3964328e5a548ed
#
_cell.length_a   1.000
_cell.length_b   1.000
_cell.length_c   1.000
_cell.angle_alpha   90.00
_cell.angle_beta   90.00
_cell.angle_gamma   90.00
#
_symmetry.space_group_name_H-M   'P 1'
#
loop_
_entity.id
_entity.type
_entity.pdbx_description
1 polymer ?
#
loop_
_entity_poly.entity_id
_entity_poly.type
_entity_poly.pdbx_seq_one_letter_code
_entity_poly.pdbx_strand_id
1 'polypeptide(L)'
;MRLSRLDAVRLLLLWLGGVDLRLTMLAVPPLIPLIHRELHLDEKAVGALVSLPVLLLAIAAVPGSLLIAKLGVRRALVAGLGFVAVFGALRGFGPSTPVLFSATFLMGVGVAVSQPAFPSLVREWFPRRIAIATAVYSNGILVGETLPTALTTPVGALPLAHGDWRWALALWSVLVVASAITIVLAVAARGPRPAVPSRWWPSWHESQTVRIGLVMGMASAVYFGTNAYVPDFLDQTGRHNLISPTLAVLNGAQLLTAPAVLIWQRLLTGRVGFIGSSALMAVAQLGIVLTPGAGVILWAFVLGFAAALAFIVVLTLPPKLAAAGDVHRMSAAIFTVQYGVAFVVPLTAGALWDATGVAVLAFAPGVAAAAAMAWLVLPLRIPSAYGPTAGP
;
A
#
# COMPACT_ATOMS: atom_id res chain seq x y z
N MET A 1 7.81 7.30 28.23
CA MET A 1 8.34 5.91 28.16
C MET A 1 9.44 5.89 27.11
N ARG A 2 10.70 5.70 27.51
CA ARG A 2 11.87 5.83 26.61
C ARG A 2 11.96 4.60 25.70
N LEU A 3 12.18 4.83 24.40
CA LEU A 3 12.52 3.79 23.42
C LEU A 3 13.97 3.36 23.66
N SER A 4 14.25 2.05 23.65
CA SER A 4 15.63 1.57 23.67
C SER A 4 16.29 1.86 22.30
N ARG A 5 17.63 1.89 22.25
CA ARG A 5 18.36 2.01 20.97
C ARG A 5 17.97 0.90 20.00
N LEU A 6 17.75 -0.31 20.51
CA LEU A 6 17.32 -1.45 19.70
C LEU A 6 15.90 -1.25 19.13
N ASP A 7 14.97 -0.68 19.92
CA ASP A 7 13.61 -0.37 19.45
C ASP A 7 13.65 0.67 18.32
N ALA A 8 14.50 1.71 18.46
CA ALA A 8 14.66 2.71 17.41
C ALA A 8 15.20 2.11 16.09
N VAL A 9 16.20 1.24 16.18
CA VAL A 9 16.73 0.53 15.01
C VAL A 9 15.65 -0.35 14.38
N ARG A 10 14.90 -1.13 15.16
CA ARG A 10 13.81 -1.97 14.64
C ARG A 10 12.71 -1.15 13.96
N LEU A 11 12.33 0.00 14.53
CA LEU A 11 11.37 0.91 13.91
C LEU A 11 11.89 1.46 12.59
N LEU A 12 13.16 1.86 12.53
CA LEU A 12 13.79 2.31 11.29
C LEU A 12 13.79 1.21 10.22
N LEU A 13 14.10 -0.03 10.58
CA LEU A 13 14.07 -1.17 9.65
C LEU A 13 12.65 -1.45 9.12
N LEU A 14 11.63 -1.36 9.97
CA LEU A 14 10.24 -1.48 9.56
C LEU A 14 9.85 -0.35 8.62
N TRP A 15 10.30 0.88 8.89
CA TRP A 15 10.03 2.05 8.05
C TRP A 15 10.70 1.91 6.68
N LEU A 16 12.01 1.61 6.65
CA LEU A 16 12.75 1.38 5.40
C LEU A 16 12.11 0.27 4.56
N GLY A 17 11.79 -0.87 5.18
CA GLY A 17 11.12 -1.94 4.46
C GLY A 17 9.73 -1.56 3.96
N GLY A 18 9.00 -0.71 4.69
CA GLY A 18 7.76 -0.10 4.21
C GLY A 18 7.98 0.72 2.94
N VAL A 19 9.01 1.58 2.93
CA VAL A 19 9.41 2.37 1.74
C VAL A 19 9.71 1.45 0.56
N ASP A 20 10.50 0.39 0.77
CA ASP A 20 10.92 -0.53 -0.30
C ASP A 20 9.75 -1.24 -0.98
N LEU A 21 8.67 -1.51 -0.27
CA LEU A 21 7.49 -2.16 -0.84
C LEU A 21 6.81 -1.34 -1.95
N ARG A 22 7.03 -0.03 -2.00
CA ARG A 22 6.35 0.85 -2.95
C ARG A 22 7.29 1.63 -3.86
N LEU A 23 8.51 1.90 -3.39
CA LEU A 23 9.46 2.77 -4.06
C LEU A 23 9.66 2.40 -5.53
N THR A 24 9.96 1.14 -5.81
CA THR A 24 10.21 0.66 -7.16
C THR A 24 8.95 0.54 -8.00
N MET A 25 7.79 0.29 -7.39
CA MET A 25 6.51 0.21 -8.09
C MET A 25 6.10 1.58 -8.64
N LEU A 26 6.16 2.60 -7.80
CA LEU A 26 5.67 3.94 -8.10
C LEU A 26 6.71 4.82 -8.83
N ALA A 27 7.90 4.30 -9.08
CA ALA A 27 8.90 4.94 -9.94
C ALA A 27 8.54 4.91 -11.44
N VAL A 28 7.68 3.98 -11.88
CA VAL A 28 7.31 3.82 -13.31
C VAL A 28 6.34 4.89 -13.80
N PRO A 29 5.23 5.21 -13.10
CA PRO A 29 4.23 6.15 -13.61
C PRO A 29 4.77 7.47 -14.17
N PRO A 30 5.69 8.20 -13.49
CA PRO A 30 6.25 9.44 -14.02
C PRO A 30 7.08 9.27 -15.30
N LEU A 31 7.55 8.04 -15.58
CA LEU A 31 8.39 7.72 -16.73
C LEU A 31 7.60 7.17 -17.93
N ILE A 32 6.30 6.91 -17.78
CA ILE A 32 5.45 6.33 -18.82
C ILE A 32 5.59 7.05 -20.16
N PRO A 33 5.56 8.41 -20.24
CA PRO A 33 5.68 9.09 -21.53
C PRO A 33 7.02 8.81 -22.25
N LEU A 34 8.10 8.57 -21.50
CA LEU A 34 9.42 8.22 -22.05
C LEU A 34 9.45 6.75 -22.51
N ILE A 35 8.97 5.85 -21.64
CA ILE A 35 8.88 4.41 -21.91
C ILE A 35 7.97 4.13 -23.12
N HIS A 36 6.80 4.76 -23.15
CA HIS A 36 5.82 4.64 -24.24
C HIS A 36 6.45 5.01 -25.59
N ARG A 37 7.13 6.17 -25.66
CA ARG A 37 7.77 6.64 -26.91
C ARG A 37 8.90 5.74 -27.36
N GLU A 38 9.72 5.26 -26.45
CA GLU A 38 10.92 4.49 -26.80
C GLU A 38 10.62 3.03 -27.11
N LEU A 39 9.73 2.39 -26.35
CA LEU A 39 9.38 0.99 -26.54
C LEU A 39 8.15 0.80 -27.43
N HIS A 40 7.58 1.89 -27.97
CA HIS A 40 6.37 1.86 -28.83
C HIS A 40 5.23 1.02 -28.22
N LEU A 41 5.00 1.18 -26.91
CA LEU A 41 3.93 0.47 -26.22
C LEU A 41 2.57 1.02 -26.65
N ASP A 42 1.57 0.16 -26.79
CA ASP A 42 0.19 0.61 -26.89
C ASP A 42 -0.39 0.95 -25.50
N GLU A 43 -1.55 1.61 -25.46
CA GLU A 43 -2.19 2.02 -24.21
C GLU A 43 -2.54 0.83 -23.30
N LYS A 44 -2.83 -0.34 -23.89
CA LYS A 44 -3.11 -1.58 -23.14
C LYS A 44 -1.85 -2.08 -22.41
N ALA A 45 -0.71 -2.04 -23.10
CA ALA A 45 0.58 -2.42 -22.49
C ALA A 45 0.98 -1.45 -21.38
N VAL A 46 0.77 -0.13 -21.58
CA VAL A 46 0.99 0.87 -20.53
C VAL A 46 0.11 0.59 -19.31
N GLY A 47 -1.18 0.38 -19.52
CA GLY A 47 -2.12 0.02 -18.46
C GLY A 47 -1.72 -1.28 -17.74
N ALA A 48 -1.31 -2.30 -18.50
CA ALA A 48 -0.84 -3.57 -17.94
C ALA A 48 0.44 -3.38 -17.11
N LEU A 49 1.41 -2.57 -17.57
CA LEU A 49 2.65 -2.31 -16.85
C LEU A 49 2.42 -1.69 -15.47
N VAL A 50 1.46 -0.77 -15.35
CA VAL A 50 1.11 -0.10 -14.09
C VAL A 50 0.27 -1.01 -13.19
N SER A 51 -0.66 -1.78 -13.76
CA SER A 51 -1.60 -2.61 -12.98
C SER A 51 -0.99 -3.93 -12.52
N LEU A 52 0.02 -4.45 -13.24
CA LEU A 52 0.64 -5.75 -12.97
C LEU A 52 1.13 -5.92 -11.54
N PRO A 53 1.86 -4.97 -10.92
CA PRO A 53 2.29 -5.12 -9.53
C PRO A 53 1.11 -5.19 -8.55
N VAL A 54 0.04 -4.43 -8.77
CA VAL A 54 -1.16 -4.42 -7.92
C VAL A 54 -1.89 -5.77 -8.00
N LEU A 55 -2.03 -6.32 -9.21
CA LEU A 55 -2.59 -7.65 -9.42
C LEU A 55 -1.77 -8.72 -8.71
N LEU A 56 -0.44 -8.61 -8.77
CA LEU A 56 0.45 -9.55 -8.08
C LEU A 56 0.32 -9.47 -6.56
N LEU A 57 0.07 -8.29 -5.99
CA LEU A 57 -0.22 -8.14 -4.56
C LEU A 57 -1.47 -8.94 -4.14
N ALA A 58 -2.48 -9.04 -5.01
CA ALA A 58 -3.64 -9.87 -4.75
C ALA A 58 -3.32 -11.37 -4.85
N ILE A 59 -2.63 -11.79 -5.91
CA ILE A 59 -2.45 -13.21 -6.25
C ILE A 59 -1.29 -13.83 -5.45
N ALA A 60 -0.16 -13.13 -5.31
CA ALA A 60 1.06 -13.69 -4.75
C ALA A 60 1.19 -13.52 -3.22
N ALA A 61 0.23 -12.89 -2.54
CA ALA A 61 0.21 -12.81 -1.07
C ALA A 61 0.11 -14.21 -0.42
N VAL A 62 -0.69 -15.11 -0.99
CA VAL A 62 -0.84 -16.49 -0.48
C VAL A 62 0.42 -17.33 -0.71
N PRO A 63 1.01 -17.38 -1.91
CA PRO A 63 2.35 -17.94 -2.11
C PRO A 63 3.42 -17.31 -1.18
N GLY A 64 3.32 -16.02 -0.89
CA GLY A 64 4.18 -15.35 0.09
C GLY A 64 4.04 -15.95 1.50
N SER A 65 2.82 -16.22 1.92
CA SER A 65 2.55 -16.92 3.19
C SER A 65 3.18 -18.32 3.22
N LEU A 66 3.14 -19.08 2.10
CA LEU A 66 3.81 -20.37 1.97
C LEU A 66 5.33 -20.23 2.15
N LEU A 67 5.92 -19.21 1.53
CA LEU A 67 7.37 -18.98 1.64
C LEU A 67 7.75 -18.63 3.09
N ILE A 68 6.94 -17.81 3.76
CA ILE A 68 7.13 -17.48 5.19
C ILE A 68 7.02 -18.75 6.05
N ALA A 69 6.05 -19.63 5.78
CA ALA A 69 5.89 -20.89 6.50
C ALA A 69 7.09 -21.84 6.33
N LYS A 70 7.68 -21.88 5.13
CA LYS A 70 8.84 -22.75 4.85
C LYS A 70 10.18 -22.19 5.32
N LEU A 71 10.41 -20.89 5.13
CA LEU A 71 11.71 -20.26 5.38
C LEU A 71 11.78 -19.48 6.69
N GLY A 72 10.61 -19.19 7.29
CA GLY A 72 10.45 -18.22 8.37
C GLY A 72 10.38 -16.78 7.85
N VAL A 73 9.79 -15.90 8.67
CA VAL A 73 9.50 -14.49 8.32
C VAL A 73 10.72 -13.74 7.80
N ARG A 74 11.86 -13.89 8.47
CA ARG A 74 13.09 -13.15 8.17
C ARG A 74 13.69 -13.53 6.83
N ARG A 75 13.81 -14.84 6.55
CA ARG A 75 14.37 -15.33 5.28
C ARG A 75 13.45 -15.04 4.11
N ALA A 76 12.14 -15.17 4.31
CA ALA A 76 11.14 -14.82 3.29
C ALA A 76 11.20 -13.33 2.95
N LEU A 77 11.33 -12.45 3.96
CA LEU A 77 11.50 -11.01 3.75
C LEU A 77 12.78 -10.70 2.98
N VAL A 78 13.91 -11.29 3.37
CA VAL A 78 15.20 -11.10 2.68
C VAL A 78 15.11 -11.55 1.24
N ALA A 79 14.53 -12.73 0.97
CA ALA A 79 14.33 -13.22 -0.39
C ALA A 79 13.42 -12.28 -1.19
N GLY A 80 12.29 -11.86 -0.62
CA GLY A 80 11.36 -10.94 -1.28
C GLY A 80 12.01 -9.59 -1.60
N LEU A 81 12.69 -8.95 -0.65
CA LEU A 81 13.40 -7.69 -0.88
C LEU A 81 14.56 -7.87 -1.87
N GLY A 82 15.24 -9.01 -1.86
CA GLY A 82 16.24 -9.36 -2.87
C GLY A 82 15.64 -9.39 -4.28
N PHE A 83 14.45 -9.98 -4.45
CA PHE A 83 13.71 -9.93 -5.72
C PHE A 83 13.35 -8.50 -6.11
N VAL A 84 12.85 -7.69 -5.16
CA VAL A 84 12.52 -6.28 -5.42
C VAL A 84 13.77 -5.52 -5.89
N ALA A 85 14.90 -5.68 -5.22
CA ALA A 85 16.16 -5.02 -5.53
C ALA A 85 16.69 -5.43 -6.91
N VAL A 86 16.85 -6.73 -7.14
CA VAL A 86 17.44 -7.27 -8.38
C VAL A 86 16.55 -6.96 -9.59
N PHE A 87 15.28 -7.32 -9.51
CA PHE A 87 14.38 -7.14 -10.66
C PHE A 87 13.92 -5.69 -10.82
N GLY A 88 13.88 -4.91 -9.74
CA GLY A 88 13.74 -3.46 -9.83
C GLY A 88 14.85 -2.81 -10.65
N ALA A 89 16.11 -3.21 -10.39
CA ALA A 89 17.27 -2.75 -11.16
C ALA A 89 17.23 -3.25 -12.62
N LEU A 90 16.94 -4.54 -12.82
CA LEU A 90 16.90 -5.14 -14.18
C LEU A 90 15.92 -4.44 -15.12
N ARG A 91 14.87 -3.80 -14.59
CA ARG A 91 13.98 -2.97 -15.43
C ARG A 91 14.71 -1.82 -16.13
N GLY A 92 15.78 -1.30 -15.52
CA GLY A 92 16.63 -0.25 -16.08
C GLY A 92 17.70 -0.77 -17.06
N PHE A 93 18.04 -2.05 -17.05
CA PHE A 93 19.12 -2.58 -17.88
C PHE A 93 18.68 -3.23 -19.20
N GLY A 94 17.38 -3.44 -19.40
CA GLY A 94 16.87 -4.12 -20.59
C GLY A 94 16.22 -3.17 -21.59
N PRO A 95 16.67 -3.14 -22.88
CA PRO A 95 16.13 -2.24 -23.87
C PRO A 95 14.83 -2.77 -24.51
N SER A 96 14.18 -3.79 -23.96
CA SER A 96 13.06 -4.45 -24.60
C SER A 96 11.83 -4.58 -23.70
N THR A 97 10.65 -4.49 -24.31
CA THR A 97 9.37 -4.69 -23.64
C THR A 97 9.29 -6.00 -22.84
N PRO A 98 9.71 -7.19 -23.38
CA PRO A 98 9.67 -8.43 -22.60
C PRO A 98 10.51 -8.38 -21.32
N VAL A 99 11.69 -7.75 -21.35
CA VAL A 99 12.55 -7.62 -20.16
C VAL A 99 11.90 -6.70 -19.13
N LEU A 100 11.33 -5.56 -19.54
CA LEU A 100 10.63 -4.64 -18.66
C LEU A 100 9.45 -5.32 -17.96
N PHE A 101 8.61 -6.06 -18.69
CA PHE A 101 7.45 -6.75 -18.12
C PHE A 101 7.84 -7.92 -17.23
N SER A 102 8.79 -8.75 -17.65
CA SER A 102 9.26 -9.89 -16.86
C SER A 102 9.92 -9.45 -15.57
N ALA A 103 10.75 -8.41 -15.63
CA ALA A 103 11.38 -7.84 -14.43
C ALA A 103 10.34 -7.17 -13.52
N THR A 104 9.34 -6.46 -14.07
CA THR A 104 8.24 -5.89 -13.29
C THR A 104 7.40 -6.99 -12.62
N PHE A 105 7.13 -8.09 -13.31
CA PHE A 105 6.44 -9.26 -12.74
C PHE A 105 7.21 -9.84 -11.56
N LEU A 106 8.48 -10.16 -11.73
CA LEU A 106 9.31 -10.78 -10.68
C LEU A 106 9.54 -9.83 -9.50
N MET A 107 9.72 -8.54 -9.76
CA MET A 107 9.75 -7.51 -8.72
C MET A 107 8.44 -7.48 -7.92
N GLY A 108 7.29 -7.48 -8.62
CA GLY A 108 5.97 -7.50 -7.99
C GLY A 108 5.73 -8.75 -7.12
N VAL A 109 6.21 -9.91 -7.56
CA VAL A 109 6.22 -11.12 -6.72
C VAL A 109 7.05 -10.90 -5.46
N GLY A 110 8.23 -10.28 -5.57
CA GLY A 110 9.06 -9.94 -4.41
C GLY A 110 8.34 -9.06 -3.40
N VAL A 111 7.63 -8.02 -3.87
CA VAL A 111 6.79 -7.14 -3.03
C VAL A 111 5.68 -7.94 -2.35
N ALA A 112 4.94 -8.75 -3.11
CA ALA A 112 3.80 -9.52 -2.60
C ALA A 112 4.21 -10.57 -1.56
N VAL A 113 5.39 -11.17 -1.71
CA VAL A 113 5.97 -12.09 -0.72
C VAL A 113 6.40 -11.36 0.55
N SER A 114 6.98 -10.17 0.41
CA SER A 114 7.50 -9.39 1.53
C SER A 114 6.37 -8.79 2.38
N GLN A 115 5.28 -8.38 1.76
CA GLN A 115 4.22 -7.62 2.42
C GLN A 115 3.60 -8.34 3.63
N PRO A 116 3.24 -9.65 3.62
CA PRO A 116 2.72 -10.35 4.79
C PRO A 116 3.75 -10.56 5.90
N ALA A 117 5.05 -10.43 5.60
CA ALA A 117 6.11 -10.57 6.59
C ALA A 117 6.15 -9.39 7.59
N PHE A 118 5.82 -8.18 7.16
CA PHE A 118 5.91 -6.99 8.03
C PHE A 118 4.95 -7.02 9.22
N PRO A 119 3.65 -7.32 9.09
CA PRO A 119 2.78 -7.51 10.24
C PRO A 119 3.27 -8.57 11.22
N SER A 120 3.90 -9.63 10.71
CA SER A 120 4.51 -10.69 11.52
C SER A 120 5.72 -10.17 12.33
N LEU A 121 6.58 -9.35 11.71
CA LEU A 121 7.69 -8.70 12.40
C LEU A 121 7.22 -7.67 13.42
N VAL A 122 6.17 -6.91 13.12
CA VAL A 122 5.55 -5.99 14.07
C VAL A 122 5.10 -6.75 15.33
N ARG A 123 4.44 -7.90 15.16
CA ARG A 123 4.01 -8.75 16.28
C ARG A 123 5.19 -9.31 17.06
N GLU A 124 6.25 -9.76 16.38
CA GLU A 124 7.44 -10.35 17.00
C GLU A 124 8.24 -9.30 17.78
N TRP A 125 8.45 -8.10 17.19
CA TRP A 125 9.36 -7.10 17.77
C TRP A 125 8.68 -6.15 18.75
N PHE A 126 7.39 -5.87 18.55
CA PHE A 126 6.63 -4.88 19.30
C PHE A 126 5.27 -5.40 19.82
N PRO A 127 5.21 -6.54 20.53
CA PRO A 127 3.94 -7.15 20.94
C PRO A 127 3.08 -6.22 21.83
N ARG A 128 3.72 -5.32 22.57
CA ARG A 128 3.05 -4.34 23.45
C ARG A 128 2.81 -2.98 22.78
N ARG A 129 3.32 -2.74 21.56
CA ARG A 129 3.29 -1.46 20.85
C ARG A 129 2.93 -1.61 19.37
N ILE A 130 2.07 -2.57 19.07
CA ILE A 130 1.70 -2.93 17.69
C ILE A 130 1.23 -1.70 16.91
N ALA A 131 0.36 -0.85 17.48
CA ALA A 131 -0.18 0.32 16.77
C ALA A 131 0.91 1.33 16.38
N ILE A 132 1.89 1.59 17.27
CA ILE A 132 3.02 2.50 16.98
C ILE A 132 3.90 1.91 15.88
N ALA A 133 4.29 0.65 16.03
CA ALA A 133 5.16 -0.01 15.04
C ALA A 133 4.47 -0.13 13.68
N THR A 134 3.16 -0.39 13.64
CA THR A 134 2.37 -0.41 12.41
C THR A 134 2.26 0.98 11.80
N ALA A 135 2.04 2.03 12.60
CA ALA A 135 1.97 3.40 12.09
C ALA A 135 3.31 3.82 11.45
N VAL A 136 4.44 3.47 12.05
CA VAL A 136 5.78 3.74 11.50
C VAL A 136 6.00 2.97 10.20
N TYR A 137 5.70 1.69 10.17
CA TYR A 137 5.79 0.84 8.97
C TYR A 137 4.89 1.36 7.84
N SER A 138 3.64 1.70 8.15
CA SER A 138 2.69 2.22 7.17
C SER A 138 3.10 3.59 6.64
N ASN A 139 3.66 4.46 7.51
CA ASN A 139 4.24 5.73 7.04
C ASN A 139 5.37 5.48 6.03
N GLY A 140 6.21 4.46 6.25
CA GLY A 140 7.19 4.02 5.26
C GLY A 140 6.56 3.67 3.91
N ILE A 141 5.47 2.89 3.90
CA ILE A 141 4.72 2.59 2.67
C ILE A 141 4.28 3.87 1.96
N LEU A 142 3.67 4.82 2.69
CA LEU A 142 3.15 6.07 2.12
C LEU A 142 4.27 6.97 1.60
N VAL A 143 5.41 7.02 2.28
CA VAL A 143 6.61 7.70 1.78
C VAL A 143 7.14 7.02 0.52
N GLY A 144 7.18 5.68 0.49
CA GLY A 144 7.56 4.90 -0.69
C GLY A 144 6.62 5.07 -1.88
N GLU A 145 5.36 5.46 -1.66
CA GLU A 145 4.42 5.84 -2.71
C GLU A 145 4.66 7.27 -3.22
N THR A 146 4.84 8.21 -2.30
CA THR A 146 4.92 9.66 -2.61
C THR A 146 6.29 10.06 -3.17
N LEU A 147 7.36 9.51 -2.60
CA LEU A 147 8.72 9.91 -2.94
C LEU A 147 9.07 9.68 -4.42
N PRO A 148 8.87 8.49 -5.00
CA PRO A 148 9.19 8.26 -6.41
C PRO A 148 8.26 9.02 -7.35
N THR A 149 7.00 9.19 -7.03
CA THR A 149 6.06 9.95 -7.87
C THR A 149 6.48 11.42 -7.98
N ALA A 150 7.01 12.00 -6.91
CA ALA A 150 7.48 13.39 -6.88
C ALA A 150 8.88 13.58 -7.47
N LEU A 151 9.80 12.62 -7.23
CA LEU A 151 11.22 12.81 -7.49
C LEU A 151 11.76 12.05 -8.69
N THR A 152 11.03 11.10 -9.28
CA THR A 152 11.58 10.29 -10.39
C THR A 152 11.93 11.16 -11.62
N THR A 153 11.11 12.15 -11.97
CA THR A 153 11.43 13.06 -13.08
C THR A 153 12.66 13.92 -12.78
N PRO A 154 12.79 14.60 -11.61
CA PRO A 154 14.02 15.28 -11.23
C PRO A 154 15.24 14.35 -11.17
N VAL A 155 15.08 13.13 -10.65
CA VAL A 155 16.15 12.12 -10.60
C VAL A 155 16.60 11.71 -12.00
N GLY A 156 15.68 11.53 -12.94
CA GLY A 156 15.98 11.27 -14.35
C GLY A 156 16.73 12.42 -15.04
N ALA A 157 16.55 13.65 -14.57
CA ALA A 157 17.25 14.82 -15.09
C ALA A 157 18.68 15.01 -14.52
N LEU A 158 19.09 14.22 -13.53
CA LEU A 158 20.45 14.28 -12.98
C LEU A 158 21.50 13.96 -14.04
N PRO A 159 22.71 14.55 -14.00
CA PRO A 159 23.79 14.25 -14.95
C PRO A 159 24.11 12.75 -15.07
N LEU A 160 24.00 12.00 -13.98
CA LEU A 160 24.19 10.54 -13.94
C LEU A 160 23.10 9.76 -14.72
N ALA A 161 21.91 10.31 -14.82
CA ALA A 161 20.79 9.66 -15.50
C ALA A 161 20.68 10.05 -16.98
N HIS A 162 21.39 11.12 -17.42
CA HIS A 162 21.42 11.59 -18.82
C HIS A 162 20.02 11.75 -19.48
N GLY A 163 18.97 11.95 -18.69
CA GLY A 163 17.58 11.97 -19.19
C GLY A 163 17.01 10.59 -19.57
N ASP A 164 17.75 9.50 -19.35
CA ASP A 164 17.32 8.14 -19.64
C ASP A 164 16.52 7.57 -18.46
N TRP A 165 15.28 7.16 -18.70
CA TRP A 165 14.37 6.56 -17.72
C TRP A 165 14.94 5.30 -17.06
N ARG A 166 15.84 4.59 -17.74
CA ARG A 166 16.48 3.37 -17.22
C ARG A 166 17.33 3.66 -16.00
N TRP A 167 18.13 4.72 -16.07
CA TRP A 167 18.95 5.16 -14.94
C TRP A 167 18.11 5.62 -13.75
N ALA A 168 16.97 6.28 -14.00
CA ALA A 168 16.06 6.65 -12.94
C ALA A 168 15.53 5.42 -12.18
N LEU A 169 15.13 4.36 -12.89
CA LEU A 169 14.70 3.10 -12.28
C LEU A 169 15.84 2.38 -11.54
N ALA A 170 17.06 2.39 -12.13
CA ALA A 170 18.23 1.78 -11.49
C ALA A 170 18.61 2.50 -10.19
N LEU A 171 18.61 3.84 -10.18
CA LEU A 171 18.92 4.64 -8.99
C LEU A 171 17.96 4.36 -7.82
N TRP A 172 16.65 4.25 -8.09
CA TRP A 172 15.69 3.85 -7.06
C TRP A 172 15.98 2.46 -6.50
N SER A 173 16.43 1.54 -7.35
CA SER A 173 16.78 0.18 -6.93
C SER A 173 18.01 0.14 -6.04
N VAL A 174 18.97 1.07 -6.19
CA VAL A 174 20.13 1.19 -5.29
C VAL A 174 19.68 1.45 -3.86
N LEU A 175 18.68 2.30 -3.65
CA LEU A 175 18.12 2.53 -2.30
C LEU A 175 17.53 1.26 -1.71
N VAL A 176 16.78 0.49 -2.51
CA VAL A 176 16.21 -0.80 -2.07
C VAL A 176 17.32 -1.81 -1.75
N VAL A 177 18.38 -1.87 -2.54
CA VAL A 177 19.55 -2.72 -2.23
C VAL A 177 20.18 -2.32 -0.90
N ALA A 178 20.41 -1.03 -0.68
CA ALA A 178 21.02 -0.53 0.55
C ALA A 178 20.17 -0.84 1.79
N SER A 179 18.85 -0.63 1.71
CA SER A 179 17.93 -0.94 2.80
C SER A 179 17.80 -2.45 3.01
N ALA A 180 17.71 -3.25 1.94
CA ALA A 180 17.68 -4.71 2.02
C ALA A 180 18.94 -5.26 2.72
N ILE A 181 20.13 -4.80 2.35
CA ILE A 181 21.40 -5.16 3.02
C ILE A 181 21.33 -4.79 4.51
N THR A 182 20.88 -3.56 4.83
CA THR A 182 20.75 -3.10 6.22
C THR A 182 19.80 -3.99 7.02
N ILE A 183 18.65 -4.35 6.44
CA ILE A 183 17.68 -5.25 7.06
C ILE A 183 18.29 -6.64 7.26
N VAL A 184 18.98 -7.19 6.26
CA VAL A 184 19.66 -8.50 6.34
C VAL A 184 20.67 -8.52 7.48
N LEU A 185 21.57 -7.55 7.52
CA LEU A 185 22.63 -7.48 8.54
C LEU A 185 22.06 -7.31 9.95
N ALA A 186 21.02 -6.48 10.10
CA ALA A 186 20.41 -6.22 11.40
C ALA A 186 19.53 -7.41 11.89
N VAL A 187 18.87 -8.11 10.97
CA VAL A 187 17.96 -9.23 11.27
C VAL A 187 18.70 -10.54 11.42
N ALA A 188 19.81 -10.76 10.68
CA ALA A 188 20.61 -11.96 10.78
C ALA A 188 21.34 -12.10 12.14
N ALA A 189 21.59 -10.98 12.81
CA ALA A 189 22.52 -10.93 13.95
C ALA A 189 21.96 -11.44 15.28
N ARG A 190 20.66 -11.64 15.50
CA ARG A 190 20.14 -11.87 16.88
C ARG A 190 18.82 -12.61 16.96
N GLY A 191 18.82 -13.75 17.62
CA GLY A 191 17.68 -14.41 18.25
C GLY A 191 17.52 -15.91 17.92
N PRO A 192 16.88 -16.69 18.83
CA PRO A 192 16.54 -18.08 18.56
C PRO A 192 15.68 -18.16 17.30
N ARG A 193 15.89 -19.20 16.50
CA ARG A 193 15.04 -19.46 15.31
C ARG A 193 13.59 -19.56 15.78
N PRO A 194 12.66 -18.69 15.33
CA PRO A 194 11.26 -18.92 15.59
C PRO A 194 10.90 -20.30 15.06
N ALA A 195 10.04 -21.03 15.76
CA ALA A 195 9.48 -22.26 15.23
C ALA A 195 8.90 -21.96 13.84
N VAL A 196 9.32 -22.73 12.83
CA VAL A 196 8.85 -22.55 11.45
C VAL A 196 7.33 -22.80 11.46
N PRO A 197 6.49 -21.85 11.02
CA PRO A 197 5.06 -22.04 10.99
C PRO A 197 4.72 -23.27 10.13
N SER A 198 3.96 -24.21 10.65
CA SER A 198 3.55 -25.42 9.93
C SER A 198 2.41 -25.19 8.94
N ARG A 199 1.64 -24.10 9.14
CA ARG A 199 0.47 -23.77 8.34
C ARG A 199 0.74 -22.52 7.50
N TRP A 200 0.33 -22.55 6.23
CA TRP A 200 0.53 -21.44 5.28
C TRP A 200 -0.76 -21.01 4.57
N TRP A 201 -1.70 -21.97 4.37
CA TRP A 201 -2.95 -21.68 3.69
C TRP A 201 -3.86 -20.81 4.56
N PRO A 202 -4.37 -19.70 4.03
CA PRO A 202 -5.23 -18.81 4.79
C PRO A 202 -6.53 -19.48 5.26
N SER A 203 -7.01 -19.08 6.43
CA SER A 203 -8.29 -19.56 6.96
C SER A 203 -9.45 -18.77 6.35
N TRP A 204 -9.82 -19.09 5.11
CA TRP A 204 -10.90 -18.42 4.37
C TRP A 204 -12.28 -18.56 5.05
N HIS A 205 -12.47 -19.56 5.91
CA HIS A 205 -13.69 -19.76 6.69
C HIS A 205 -13.84 -18.78 7.85
N GLU A 206 -12.79 -18.09 8.25
CA GLU A 206 -12.84 -17.07 9.28
C GLU A 206 -13.48 -15.80 8.74
N SER A 207 -14.78 -15.63 8.99
CA SER A 207 -15.53 -14.47 8.51
C SER A 207 -14.90 -13.12 8.92
N GLN A 208 -14.23 -13.09 10.07
CA GLN A 208 -13.52 -11.90 10.53
C GLN A 208 -12.34 -11.52 9.63
N THR A 209 -11.51 -12.48 9.21
CA THR A 209 -10.38 -12.27 8.30
C THR A 209 -10.84 -11.72 6.95
N VAL A 210 -11.87 -12.33 6.35
CA VAL A 210 -12.44 -11.87 5.08
C VAL A 210 -13.06 -10.49 5.21
N ARG A 211 -13.80 -10.21 6.28
CA ARG A 211 -14.39 -8.89 6.53
C ARG A 211 -13.33 -7.80 6.70
N ILE A 212 -12.23 -8.08 7.39
CA ILE A 212 -11.11 -7.13 7.52
C ILE A 212 -10.52 -6.85 6.13
N GLY A 213 -10.34 -7.88 5.31
CA GLY A 213 -9.88 -7.73 3.92
C GLY A 213 -10.84 -6.89 3.08
N LEU A 214 -12.15 -7.11 3.21
CA LEU A 214 -13.17 -6.29 2.53
C LEU A 214 -13.15 -4.83 3.01
N VAL A 215 -13.09 -4.57 4.31
CA VAL A 215 -12.99 -3.22 4.87
C VAL A 215 -11.77 -2.48 4.30
N MET A 216 -10.62 -3.13 4.30
CA MET A 216 -9.39 -2.57 3.74
C MET A 216 -9.48 -2.40 2.23
N GLY A 217 -10.11 -3.35 1.54
CA GLY A 217 -10.35 -3.31 0.10
C GLY A 217 -11.25 -2.17 -0.31
N MET A 218 -12.35 -1.94 0.42
CA MET A 218 -13.25 -0.81 0.18
C MET A 218 -12.52 0.54 0.36
N ALA A 219 -11.76 0.69 1.45
CA ALA A 219 -10.95 1.89 1.65
C ALA A 219 -9.93 2.12 0.52
N SER A 220 -9.22 1.07 0.12
CA SER A 220 -8.26 1.11 -0.99
C SER A 220 -8.94 1.41 -2.33
N ALA A 221 -10.11 0.84 -2.58
CA ALA A 221 -10.88 1.07 -3.80
C ALA A 221 -11.34 2.52 -3.92
N VAL A 222 -11.81 3.13 -2.82
CA VAL A 222 -12.17 4.56 -2.78
C VAL A 222 -10.94 5.42 -3.12
N TYR A 223 -9.80 5.14 -2.51
CA TYR A 223 -8.57 5.88 -2.74
C TYR A 223 -8.05 5.73 -4.17
N PHE A 224 -7.90 4.50 -4.67
CA PHE A 224 -7.41 4.26 -6.03
C PHE A 224 -8.39 4.75 -7.10
N GLY A 225 -9.71 4.55 -6.89
CA GLY A 225 -10.73 5.06 -7.79
C GLY A 225 -10.72 6.59 -7.87
N THR A 226 -10.54 7.28 -6.74
CA THR A 226 -10.42 8.75 -6.72
C THR A 226 -9.18 9.22 -7.47
N ASN A 227 -8.02 8.56 -7.25
CA ASN A 227 -6.80 8.88 -8.01
C ASN A 227 -6.97 8.67 -9.52
N ALA A 228 -7.72 7.63 -9.92
CA ALA A 228 -7.93 7.31 -11.33
C ALA A 228 -8.88 8.29 -12.03
N TYR A 229 -9.99 8.67 -11.38
CA TYR A 229 -11.07 9.39 -12.06
C TYR A 229 -11.14 10.89 -11.79
N VAL A 230 -10.49 11.40 -10.74
CA VAL A 230 -10.44 12.86 -10.47
C VAL A 230 -9.81 13.66 -11.61
N PRO A 231 -8.70 13.21 -12.26
CA PRO A 231 -8.14 13.97 -13.37
C PRO A 231 -9.13 14.21 -14.50
N ASP A 232 -9.75 13.17 -15.03
CA ASP A 232 -10.67 13.24 -16.14
C ASP A 232 -11.96 13.99 -15.77
N PHE A 233 -12.44 13.79 -14.53
CA PHE A 233 -13.59 14.52 -14.01
C PHE A 233 -13.33 16.04 -13.93
N LEU A 234 -12.15 16.44 -13.46
CA LEU A 234 -11.77 17.85 -13.39
C LEU A 234 -11.54 18.44 -14.79
N ASP A 235 -10.98 17.67 -15.70
CA ASP A 235 -10.78 18.08 -17.08
C ASP A 235 -12.11 18.33 -17.78
N GLN A 236 -13.03 17.36 -17.73
CA GLN A 236 -14.37 17.48 -18.32
C GLN A 236 -15.23 18.61 -17.71
N THR A 237 -14.97 18.97 -16.46
CA THR A 237 -15.66 20.09 -15.80
C THR A 237 -14.95 21.44 -15.94
N GLY A 238 -13.95 21.54 -16.83
CA GLY A 238 -13.20 22.77 -17.11
C GLY A 238 -12.26 23.22 -15.98
N ARG A 239 -11.90 22.32 -15.08
CA ARG A 239 -11.05 22.58 -13.91
C ARG A 239 -9.65 21.97 -14.04
N HIS A 240 -9.10 21.94 -15.26
CA HIS A 240 -7.84 21.34 -15.59
C HIS A 240 -6.68 21.80 -14.70
N ASN A 241 -6.62 23.08 -14.36
CA ASN A 241 -5.61 23.68 -13.48
C ASN A 241 -5.62 23.13 -12.04
N LEU A 242 -6.71 22.47 -11.62
CA LEU A 242 -6.85 21.90 -10.29
C LEU A 242 -6.42 20.41 -10.22
N ILE A 243 -6.15 19.74 -11.33
CA ILE A 243 -5.77 18.31 -11.37
C ILE A 243 -4.52 18.05 -10.50
N SER A 244 -3.42 18.73 -10.83
CA SER A 244 -2.13 18.53 -10.14
C SER A 244 -2.21 18.86 -8.64
N PRO A 245 -2.73 20.04 -8.21
CA PRO A 245 -2.82 20.33 -6.78
C PRO A 245 -3.79 19.39 -6.03
N THR A 246 -4.87 18.94 -6.66
CA THR A 246 -5.81 18.00 -6.04
C THR A 246 -5.16 16.65 -5.77
N LEU A 247 -4.46 16.08 -6.76
CA LEU A 247 -3.73 14.81 -6.59
C LEU A 247 -2.56 14.95 -5.60
N ALA A 248 -1.82 16.05 -5.65
CA ALA A 248 -0.73 16.30 -4.71
C ALA A 248 -1.23 16.34 -3.26
N VAL A 249 -2.35 17.01 -3.02
CA VAL A 249 -2.95 17.10 -1.68
C VAL A 249 -3.58 15.78 -1.25
N LEU A 250 -4.27 15.07 -2.16
CA LEU A 250 -4.83 13.73 -1.89
C LEU A 250 -3.74 12.77 -1.39
N ASN A 251 -2.62 12.74 -2.08
CA ASN A 251 -1.52 11.82 -1.77
C ASN A 251 -0.68 12.33 -0.59
N GLY A 252 -0.43 13.64 -0.50
CA GLY A 252 0.35 14.25 0.59
C GLY A 252 -0.34 14.19 1.95
N ALA A 253 -1.68 14.30 1.99
CA ALA A 253 -2.46 14.23 3.22
C ALA A 253 -2.29 12.90 3.97
N GLN A 254 -2.01 11.82 3.26
CA GLN A 254 -1.74 10.51 3.84
C GLN A 254 -0.56 10.52 4.81
N LEU A 255 0.47 11.32 4.53
CA LEU A 255 1.68 11.39 5.36
C LEU A 255 1.40 11.92 6.77
N LEU A 256 0.34 12.71 6.93
CA LEU A 256 -0.07 13.26 8.23
C LEU A 256 -0.78 12.23 9.12
N THR A 257 -1.21 11.12 8.56
CA THR A 257 -2.01 10.12 9.29
C THR A 257 -1.19 9.37 10.33
N ALA A 258 0.07 9.01 10.04
CA ALA A 258 0.90 8.32 11.02
C ALA A 258 1.20 9.19 12.25
N PRO A 259 1.61 10.46 12.14
CA PRO A 259 1.68 11.38 13.28
C PRO A 259 0.37 11.51 14.04
N ALA A 260 -0.77 11.63 13.34
CA ALA A 260 -2.07 11.71 13.97
C ALA A 260 -2.40 10.45 14.79
N VAL A 261 -2.12 9.25 14.26
CA VAL A 261 -2.30 7.99 14.99
C VAL A 261 -1.38 7.92 16.21
N LEU A 262 -0.16 8.43 16.14
CA LEU A 262 0.75 8.45 17.29
C LEU A 262 0.23 9.34 18.42
N ILE A 263 -0.38 10.47 18.08
CA ILE A 263 -0.92 11.45 19.06
C ILE A 263 -2.26 10.98 19.63
N TRP A 264 -3.19 10.55 18.75
CA TRP A 264 -4.57 10.21 19.11
C TRP A 264 -4.86 8.71 19.02
N GLN A 265 -3.90 7.87 19.34
CA GLN A 265 -3.99 6.41 19.18
C GLN A 265 -5.29 5.81 19.75
N ARG A 266 -5.71 6.25 20.95
CA ARG A 266 -6.91 5.72 21.63
C ARG A 266 -8.19 5.95 20.84
N LEU A 267 -8.31 7.12 20.22
CA LEU A 267 -9.49 7.51 19.43
C LEU A 267 -9.46 6.85 18.05
N LEU A 268 -8.31 6.92 17.37
CA LEU A 268 -8.20 6.59 15.97
C LEU A 268 -8.05 5.09 15.68
N THR A 269 -7.51 4.28 16.61
CA THR A 269 -7.30 2.84 16.36
C THR A 269 -8.44 1.94 16.81
N GLY A 270 -9.58 2.51 17.21
CA GLY A 270 -10.79 1.81 17.60
C GLY A 270 -11.88 1.80 16.52
N ARG A 271 -13.06 1.29 16.88
CA ARG A 271 -14.24 1.28 16.02
C ARG A 271 -14.63 2.67 15.52
N VAL A 272 -14.45 3.69 16.37
CA VAL A 272 -14.72 5.10 16.04
C VAL A 272 -13.84 5.56 14.87
N GLY A 273 -12.55 5.21 14.87
CA GLY A 273 -11.63 5.54 13.79
C GLY A 273 -12.06 4.94 12.45
N PHE A 274 -12.54 3.69 12.44
CA PHE A 274 -13.03 3.05 11.22
C PHE A 274 -14.31 3.69 10.68
N ILE A 275 -15.31 3.85 11.55
CA ILE A 275 -16.60 4.44 11.14
C ILE A 275 -16.38 5.90 10.73
N GLY A 276 -15.56 6.65 11.47
CA GLY A 276 -15.20 8.02 11.14
C GLY A 276 -14.48 8.12 9.80
N SER A 277 -13.49 7.26 9.54
CA SER A 277 -12.81 7.20 8.24
C SER A 277 -13.78 6.90 7.10
N SER A 278 -14.67 5.93 7.29
CA SER A 278 -15.68 5.55 6.30
C SER A 278 -16.61 6.71 5.98
N ALA A 279 -17.16 7.37 7.00
CA ALA A 279 -18.02 8.54 6.83
C ALA A 279 -17.30 9.70 6.14
N LEU A 280 -16.07 10.00 6.58
CA LEU A 280 -15.25 11.04 5.96
C LEU A 280 -14.94 10.75 4.49
N MET A 281 -14.65 9.48 4.14
CA MET A 281 -14.40 9.09 2.74
C MET A 281 -15.67 9.26 1.88
N ALA A 282 -16.84 8.84 2.37
CA ALA A 282 -18.11 9.01 1.64
C ALA A 282 -18.44 10.49 1.44
N VAL A 283 -18.34 11.29 2.50
CA VAL A 283 -18.59 12.73 2.43
C VAL A 283 -17.58 13.43 1.53
N ALA A 284 -16.31 13.05 1.60
CA ALA A 284 -15.26 13.63 0.78
C ALA A 284 -15.45 13.32 -0.72
N GLN A 285 -15.88 12.11 -1.08
CA GLN A 285 -16.22 11.80 -2.48
C GLN A 285 -17.39 12.64 -2.99
N LEU A 286 -18.44 12.78 -2.20
CA LEU A 286 -19.56 13.68 -2.55
C LEU A 286 -19.08 15.13 -2.64
N GLY A 287 -18.23 15.57 -1.72
CA GLY A 287 -17.63 16.89 -1.73
C GLY A 287 -16.80 17.19 -2.98
N ILE A 288 -15.98 16.23 -3.45
CA ILE A 288 -15.21 16.33 -4.70
C ILE A 288 -16.14 16.61 -5.90
N VAL A 289 -17.27 15.90 -5.94
CA VAL A 289 -18.24 16.00 -7.03
C VAL A 289 -19.08 17.28 -6.96
N LEU A 290 -19.57 17.63 -5.77
CA LEU A 290 -20.57 18.68 -5.58
C LEU A 290 -19.97 20.08 -5.36
N THR A 291 -18.70 20.19 -4.96
CA THR A 291 -18.10 21.49 -4.64
C THR A 291 -17.47 22.13 -5.87
N PRO A 292 -17.86 23.36 -6.23
CA PRO A 292 -17.27 24.08 -7.36
C PRO A 292 -15.88 24.63 -7.01
N GLY A 293 -15.10 24.93 -8.05
CA GLY A 293 -13.80 25.60 -7.92
C GLY A 293 -12.78 24.82 -7.11
N ALA A 294 -11.95 25.53 -6.35
CA ALA A 294 -10.81 24.96 -5.60
C ALA A 294 -11.21 24.19 -4.33
N GLY A 295 -12.50 24.20 -3.95
CA GLY A 295 -12.96 23.43 -2.79
C GLY A 295 -12.72 21.91 -2.92
N VAL A 296 -12.55 21.40 -4.13
CA VAL A 296 -12.16 20.00 -4.41
C VAL A 296 -10.87 19.61 -3.70
N ILE A 297 -9.94 20.54 -3.53
CA ILE A 297 -8.62 20.29 -2.86
C ILE A 297 -8.83 19.96 -1.38
N LEU A 298 -9.76 20.65 -0.71
CA LEU A 298 -10.09 20.35 0.70
C LEU A 298 -10.65 18.92 0.84
N TRP A 299 -11.55 18.53 -0.05
CA TRP A 299 -12.13 17.19 -0.02
C TRP A 299 -11.12 16.10 -0.39
N ALA A 300 -10.19 16.39 -1.29
CA ALA A 300 -9.07 15.52 -1.59
C ALA A 300 -8.17 15.30 -0.35
N PHE A 301 -7.90 16.36 0.43
CA PHE A 301 -7.20 16.25 1.71
C PHE A 301 -7.93 15.32 2.69
N VAL A 302 -9.23 15.55 2.89
CA VAL A 302 -10.06 14.76 3.80
C VAL A 302 -10.07 13.29 3.38
N LEU A 303 -10.22 13.02 2.08
CA LEU A 303 -10.24 11.66 1.55
C LEU A 303 -8.90 10.95 1.73
N GLY A 304 -7.80 11.60 1.35
CA GLY A 304 -6.46 11.03 1.47
C GLY A 304 -6.10 10.70 2.92
N PHE A 305 -6.39 11.62 3.85
CA PHE A 305 -6.19 11.39 5.28
C PHE A 305 -7.06 10.24 5.80
N ALA A 306 -8.35 10.21 5.48
CA ALA A 306 -9.27 9.18 5.95
C ALA A 306 -8.94 7.78 5.39
N ALA A 307 -8.55 7.70 4.11
CA ALA A 307 -8.14 6.45 3.48
C ALA A 307 -6.88 5.87 4.13
N ALA A 308 -5.86 6.71 4.35
CA ALA A 308 -4.64 6.28 5.04
C ALA A 308 -4.90 5.91 6.50
N LEU A 309 -5.82 6.59 7.19
CA LEU A 309 -6.22 6.23 8.55
C LEU A 309 -6.84 4.82 8.57
N ALA A 310 -7.79 4.53 7.70
CA ALA A 310 -8.40 3.22 7.58
C ALA A 310 -7.33 2.14 7.29
N PHE A 311 -6.41 2.43 6.36
CA PHE A 311 -5.31 1.54 6.01
C PHE A 311 -4.41 1.21 7.21
N ILE A 312 -3.93 2.22 7.95
CA ILE A 312 -3.07 2.03 9.13
C ILE A 312 -3.80 1.22 10.21
N VAL A 313 -5.06 1.55 10.48
CA VAL A 313 -5.83 0.88 11.52
C VAL A 313 -6.05 -0.60 11.18
N VAL A 314 -6.40 -0.92 9.93
CA VAL A 314 -6.53 -2.32 9.47
C VAL A 314 -5.23 -3.09 9.61
N LEU A 315 -4.09 -2.49 9.22
CA LEU A 315 -2.79 -3.14 9.34
C LEU A 315 -2.40 -3.47 10.79
N THR A 316 -3.02 -2.84 11.79
CA THR A 316 -2.81 -3.21 13.20
C THR A 316 -3.54 -4.49 13.60
N LEU A 317 -4.55 -4.94 12.84
CA LEU A 317 -5.43 -6.04 13.25
C LEU A 317 -4.76 -7.43 13.13
N PRO A 318 -4.10 -7.82 12.02
CA PRO A 318 -3.47 -9.12 11.95
C PRO A 318 -2.51 -9.42 13.10
N PRO A 319 -1.56 -8.52 13.45
CA PRO A 319 -0.66 -8.78 14.56
C PRO A 319 -1.33 -8.76 15.93
N LYS A 320 -2.56 -8.21 16.07
CA LYS A 320 -3.32 -8.24 17.33
C LYS A 320 -4.24 -9.45 17.46
N LEU A 321 -4.80 -9.93 16.35
CA LEU A 321 -5.85 -10.94 16.33
C LEU A 321 -5.31 -12.35 16.11
N ALA A 322 -4.30 -12.51 15.26
CA ALA A 322 -3.75 -13.81 14.94
C ALA A 322 -2.78 -14.30 16.03
N ALA A 323 -2.65 -15.61 16.18
CA ALA A 323 -1.55 -16.21 16.92
C ALA A 323 -0.21 -15.82 16.29
N ALA A 324 0.87 -15.82 17.07
CA ALA A 324 2.19 -15.36 16.59
C ALA A 324 2.67 -16.09 15.32
N GLY A 325 2.38 -17.41 15.20
CA GLY A 325 2.71 -18.21 14.02
C GLY A 325 1.77 -18.05 12.83
N ASP A 326 0.60 -17.42 12.99
CA ASP A 326 -0.45 -17.33 11.97
C ASP A 326 -0.64 -15.92 11.39
N VAL A 327 0.08 -14.91 11.87
CA VAL A 327 -0.05 -13.51 11.43
C VAL A 327 0.14 -13.37 9.92
N HIS A 328 1.14 -14.07 9.33
CA HIS A 328 1.40 -14.03 7.89
C HIS A 328 0.25 -14.60 7.06
N ARG A 329 -0.44 -15.66 7.56
CA ARG A 329 -1.60 -16.28 6.90
C ARG A 329 -2.79 -15.33 6.87
N MET A 330 -3.11 -14.73 8.02
CA MET A 330 -4.19 -13.75 8.15
C MET A 330 -3.88 -12.51 7.27
N SER A 331 -2.66 -12.03 7.29
CA SER A 331 -2.23 -10.89 6.47
C SER A 331 -2.33 -11.20 4.97
N ALA A 332 -1.92 -12.40 4.55
CA ALA A 332 -2.01 -12.81 3.15
C ALA A 332 -3.47 -12.86 2.66
N ALA A 333 -4.38 -13.42 3.47
CA ALA A 333 -5.80 -13.43 3.16
C ALA A 333 -6.37 -12.00 3.03
N ILE A 334 -6.05 -11.14 4.00
CA ILE A 334 -6.49 -9.74 4.00
C ILE A 334 -5.99 -9.01 2.75
N PHE A 335 -4.71 -9.14 2.39
CA PHE A 335 -4.15 -8.49 1.21
C PHE A 335 -4.72 -9.02 -0.10
N THR A 336 -4.96 -10.33 -0.22
CA THR A 336 -5.62 -10.92 -1.39
C THR A 336 -7.00 -10.31 -1.59
N VAL A 337 -7.83 -10.26 -0.55
CA VAL A 337 -9.16 -9.65 -0.62
C VAL A 337 -9.08 -8.16 -0.88
N GLN A 338 -8.19 -7.45 -0.17
CA GLN A 338 -7.99 -6.01 -0.32
C GLN A 338 -7.68 -5.62 -1.77
N TYR A 339 -6.63 -6.20 -2.35
CA TYR A 339 -6.20 -5.80 -3.69
C TYR A 339 -7.13 -6.32 -4.77
N GLY A 340 -7.84 -7.44 -4.53
CA GLY A 340 -8.94 -7.88 -5.38
C GLY A 340 -10.07 -6.84 -5.45
N VAL A 341 -10.53 -6.36 -4.31
CA VAL A 341 -11.56 -5.31 -4.24
C VAL A 341 -11.06 -3.98 -4.81
N ALA A 342 -9.81 -3.60 -4.47
CA ALA A 342 -9.18 -2.39 -4.97
C ALA A 342 -8.97 -2.39 -6.49
N PHE A 343 -8.96 -3.55 -7.12
CA PHE A 343 -8.94 -3.71 -8.57
C PHE A 343 -10.35 -3.66 -9.17
N VAL A 344 -11.29 -4.43 -8.61
CA VAL A 344 -12.64 -4.62 -9.18
C VAL A 344 -13.48 -3.35 -9.08
N VAL A 345 -13.47 -2.65 -7.94
CA VAL A 345 -14.36 -1.50 -7.71
C VAL A 345 -14.04 -0.32 -8.65
N PRO A 346 -12.78 0.13 -8.83
CA PRO A 346 -12.47 1.14 -9.84
C PRO A 346 -12.80 0.71 -11.27
N LEU A 347 -12.64 -0.58 -11.59
CA LEU A 347 -13.01 -1.11 -12.91
C LEU A 347 -14.53 -0.94 -13.16
N THR A 348 -15.36 -1.25 -12.16
CA THR A 348 -16.81 -1.03 -12.26
C THR A 348 -17.16 0.46 -12.37
N ALA A 349 -16.38 1.34 -11.74
CA ALA A 349 -16.54 2.78 -11.84
C ALA A 349 -16.28 3.29 -13.27
N GLY A 350 -15.20 2.82 -13.92
CA GLY A 350 -14.91 3.13 -15.31
C GLY A 350 -15.99 2.59 -16.26
N ALA A 351 -16.39 1.34 -16.09
CA ALA A 351 -17.45 0.74 -16.90
C ALA A 351 -18.80 1.51 -16.78
N LEU A 352 -19.12 2.00 -15.58
CA LEU A 352 -20.31 2.81 -15.35
C LEU A 352 -20.22 4.17 -16.07
N TRP A 353 -19.05 4.80 -16.04
CA TRP A 353 -18.81 6.03 -16.79
C TRP A 353 -18.93 5.82 -18.29
N ASP A 354 -18.24 4.79 -18.84
CA ASP A 354 -18.28 4.47 -20.27
C ASP A 354 -19.69 4.17 -20.76
N ALA A 355 -20.47 3.44 -19.95
CA ALA A 355 -21.84 3.07 -20.30
C ALA A 355 -22.83 4.25 -20.27
N THR A 356 -22.57 5.26 -19.42
CA THR A 356 -23.51 6.36 -19.18
C THR A 356 -23.06 7.69 -19.81
N GLY A 357 -21.77 7.85 -20.09
CA GLY A 357 -21.17 9.13 -20.51
C GLY A 357 -21.15 10.20 -19.38
N VAL A 358 -21.51 9.83 -18.14
CA VAL A 358 -21.65 10.77 -17.02
C VAL A 358 -20.49 10.61 -16.04
N ALA A 359 -19.53 11.52 -16.08
CA ALA A 359 -18.30 11.49 -15.27
C ALA A 359 -18.55 11.36 -13.75
N VAL A 360 -19.60 12.01 -13.24
CA VAL A 360 -19.99 11.97 -11.82
C VAL A 360 -20.29 10.54 -11.35
N LEU A 361 -20.83 9.70 -12.21
CA LEU A 361 -21.19 8.32 -11.86
C LEU A 361 -19.98 7.41 -11.61
N ALA A 362 -18.77 7.79 -12.07
CA ALA A 362 -17.55 7.09 -11.71
C ALA A 362 -17.24 7.11 -10.20
N PHE A 363 -17.80 8.06 -9.46
CA PHE A 363 -17.64 8.13 -8.00
C PHE A 363 -18.67 7.31 -7.22
N ALA A 364 -19.78 6.91 -7.85
CA ALA A 364 -20.86 6.18 -7.18
C ALA A 364 -20.41 4.83 -6.57
N PRO A 365 -19.62 3.97 -7.25
CA PRO A 365 -19.10 2.75 -6.65
C PRO A 365 -18.18 3.01 -5.44
N GLY A 366 -17.45 4.12 -5.45
CA GLY A 366 -16.61 4.53 -4.33
C GLY A 366 -17.43 4.97 -3.11
N VAL A 367 -18.49 5.76 -3.31
CA VAL A 367 -19.43 6.14 -2.24
C VAL A 367 -20.09 4.89 -1.66
N ALA A 368 -20.56 3.97 -2.52
CA ALA A 368 -21.12 2.69 -2.09
C ALA A 368 -20.10 1.85 -1.30
N ALA A 369 -18.84 1.81 -1.74
CA ALA A 369 -17.76 1.12 -1.04
C ALA A 369 -17.49 1.74 0.34
N ALA A 370 -17.45 3.06 0.46
CA ALA A 370 -17.31 3.74 1.74
C ALA A 370 -18.48 3.42 2.68
N ALA A 371 -19.73 3.45 2.20
CA ALA A 371 -20.90 3.06 2.99
C ALA A 371 -20.85 1.58 3.42
N ALA A 372 -20.48 0.68 2.51
CA ALA A 372 -20.33 -0.75 2.79
C ALA A 372 -19.22 -0.99 3.84
N MET A 373 -18.13 -0.23 3.81
CA MET A 373 -17.08 -0.29 4.81
C MET A 373 -17.64 -0.01 6.22
N ALA A 374 -18.46 1.05 6.41
CA ALA A 374 -19.07 1.35 7.71
C ALA A 374 -19.91 0.18 8.22
N TRP A 375 -20.71 -0.42 7.35
CA TRP A 375 -21.54 -1.57 7.70
C TRP A 375 -20.71 -2.81 8.05
N LEU A 376 -19.66 -3.11 7.29
CA LEU A 376 -18.77 -4.26 7.52
C LEU A 376 -17.98 -4.17 8.83
N VAL A 377 -17.73 -2.95 9.34
CA VAL A 377 -17.02 -2.73 10.60
C VAL A 377 -17.88 -3.07 11.82
N LEU A 378 -19.21 -2.95 11.75
CA LEU A 378 -20.10 -3.13 12.90
C LEU A 378 -19.93 -4.50 13.59
N PRO A 379 -19.87 -5.65 12.90
CA PRO A 379 -19.67 -6.95 13.52
C PRO A 379 -18.21 -7.30 13.81
N LEU A 380 -17.23 -6.45 13.44
CA LEU A 380 -15.81 -6.76 13.65
C LEU A 380 -15.46 -6.72 15.14
N ARG A 381 -14.72 -7.73 15.59
CA ARG A 381 -14.07 -7.75 16.89
C ARG A 381 -12.77 -6.95 16.80
N ILE A 382 -12.84 -5.67 17.18
CA ILE A 382 -11.69 -4.78 17.20
C ILE A 382 -11.15 -4.78 18.63
N PRO A 383 -9.95 -5.33 18.89
CA PRO A 383 -9.38 -5.31 20.24
C PRO A 383 -9.21 -3.87 20.70
N SER A 384 -9.64 -3.57 21.93
CA SER A 384 -9.39 -2.27 22.53
C SER A 384 -7.88 -2.02 22.58
N ALA A 385 -7.46 -0.76 22.40
CA ALA A 385 -6.04 -0.38 22.44
C ALA A 385 -5.34 -0.77 23.77
N TYR A 386 -6.11 -1.15 24.79
CA TYR A 386 -5.68 -1.39 26.16
C TYR A 386 -6.29 -2.65 26.84
N GLY A 387 -6.87 -3.57 26.08
CA GLY A 387 -7.26 -4.84 26.67
C GLY A 387 -6.01 -5.64 27.08
N PRO A 388 -6.05 -6.40 28.21
CA PRO A 388 -4.97 -7.32 28.53
C PRO A 388 -4.79 -8.26 27.34
N THR A 389 -3.56 -8.40 26.86
CA THR A 389 -3.20 -9.46 25.92
C THR A 389 -3.75 -10.75 26.52
N ALA A 390 -4.64 -11.45 25.83
CA ALA A 390 -5.05 -12.79 26.23
C ALA A 390 -3.76 -13.55 26.59
N GLY A 391 -3.64 -13.91 27.84
CA GLY A 391 -2.52 -14.69 28.35
C GLY A 391 -2.43 -16.03 27.66
N PRO A 392 -1.32 -16.76 27.87
CA PRO A 392 -0.97 -17.95 27.13
C PRO A 392 -2.02 -19.02 27.16
#